data_1960b270d748b8c16379438a5c337d42
#
_entry.id   1960b270d748b8c16379438a5c337d42
#
_cell.length_a   1.000
_cell.length_b   1.000
_cell.length_c   1.000
_cell.angle_alpha   90.00
_cell.angle_beta   90.00
_cell.angle_gamma   90.00
#
_symmetry.space_group_name_H-M   'P 1'
#
loop_
_entity.id
_entity.type
_entity.pdbx_description
1 polymer ?
#
loop_
_entity_poly.entity_id
_entity_poly.type
_entity_poly.pdbx_seq_one_letter_code
_entity_poly.pdbx_strand_id
1 'polypeptide(L)'
;KRGFVSMAIDYRLAEEARFPANIHDCHAAVRYLRAHAGKYKIDPERIGVVGGSAGAHLAGLLATTAKIKTLHGKGGNRDFSSEVQAAVVMSGPMEISTGSVAERSLTAKNPVANAIFLFGGTVKEKPGVYKLADAHLHIDQNTPPILFQFGGTEDPSKVQPSIAELKKLGVPTQLLTHYEDGQHG
;
A
#
# COMPACT_ATOMS: atom_id res chain seq x y z
N LYS A 1 24.97 9.97 5.71
CA LYS A 1 24.51 9.01 4.70
C LYS A 1 24.34 7.66 5.40
N ARG A 2 23.16 7.04 5.29
CA ARG A 2 22.80 5.80 6.02
C ARG A 2 22.89 4.54 5.13
N GLY A 3 23.53 4.63 3.94
CA GLY A 3 23.71 3.46 3.06
C GLY A 3 22.47 3.02 2.28
N PHE A 4 21.42 3.84 2.22
CA PHE A 4 20.23 3.55 1.40
C PHE A 4 20.31 4.23 0.04
N VAL A 5 19.82 3.54 -0.97
CA VAL A 5 19.42 4.11 -2.26
C VAL A 5 17.90 4.26 -2.23
N SER A 6 17.38 5.41 -2.60
CA SER A 6 15.94 5.66 -2.68
C SER A 6 15.54 6.02 -4.11
N MET A 7 14.36 5.56 -4.51
CA MET A 7 13.71 5.89 -5.77
C MET A 7 12.28 6.34 -5.48
N ALA A 8 11.94 7.55 -5.91
CA ALA A 8 10.54 7.95 -5.98
C ALA A 8 9.93 7.39 -7.27
N ILE A 9 8.70 6.90 -7.18
CA ILE A 9 7.98 6.35 -8.33
C ILE A 9 6.72 7.17 -8.59
N ASP A 10 6.40 7.35 -9.85
CA ASP A 10 5.09 7.79 -10.29
C ASP A 10 4.23 6.55 -10.55
N TYR A 11 2.94 6.67 -10.26
CA TYR A 11 1.93 5.68 -10.58
C TYR A 11 0.71 6.36 -11.18
N ARG A 12 0.00 5.69 -12.05
CA ARG A 12 -1.19 6.23 -12.71
C ARG A 12 -2.25 6.63 -11.70
N LEU A 13 -2.72 7.85 -11.82
CA LEU A 13 -3.82 8.37 -11.03
C LEU A 13 -5.16 7.92 -11.60
N ALA A 14 -6.23 8.11 -10.85
CA ALA A 14 -7.55 7.64 -11.21
C ALA A 14 -8.11 8.27 -12.49
N GLU A 15 -7.64 9.48 -12.85
CA GLU A 15 -7.96 10.18 -14.11
C GLU A 15 -7.34 9.47 -15.32
N GLU A 16 -6.20 8.85 -15.17
CA GLU A 16 -5.52 8.09 -16.23
C GLU A 16 -6.05 6.66 -16.31
N ALA A 17 -6.17 6.00 -15.17
CA ALA A 17 -6.66 4.63 -15.09
C ALA A 17 -7.13 4.27 -13.68
N ARG A 18 -8.27 3.61 -13.60
CA ARG A 18 -8.81 3.10 -12.33
C ARG A 18 -7.97 1.96 -11.76
N PHE A 19 -8.21 1.67 -10.50
CA PHE A 19 -7.65 0.47 -9.86
C PHE A 19 -7.96 -0.79 -10.71
N PRO A 20 -6.98 -1.67 -10.91
CA PRO A 20 -5.70 -1.82 -10.22
C PRO A 20 -4.48 -1.19 -10.92
N ALA A 21 -4.63 -0.19 -11.78
CA ALA A 21 -3.54 0.36 -12.57
C ALA A 21 -2.38 0.90 -11.69
N ASN A 22 -2.70 1.63 -10.65
CA ASN A 22 -1.73 2.21 -9.71
C ASN A 22 -0.87 1.15 -9.02
N ILE A 23 -1.48 0.07 -8.52
CA ILE A 23 -0.71 -1.02 -7.88
C ILE A 23 0.09 -1.84 -8.91
N HIS A 24 -0.38 -1.96 -10.15
CA HIS A 24 0.40 -2.55 -11.25
C HIS A 24 1.70 -1.79 -11.48
N ASP A 25 1.66 -0.46 -11.41
CA ASP A 25 2.83 0.40 -11.58
C ASP A 25 3.81 0.24 -10.42
N CYS A 26 3.31 0.13 -9.18
CA CYS A 26 4.13 -0.14 -8.00
C CYS A 26 4.86 -1.50 -8.11
N HIS A 27 4.13 -2.57 -8.47
CA HIS A 27 4.77 -3.87 -8.70
C HIS A 27 5.81 -3.82 -9.83
N ALA A 28 5.54 -3.10 -10.92
CA ALA A 28 6.48 -2.94 -12.02
C ALA A 28 7.75 -2.18 -11.59
N ALA A 29 7.61 -1.16 -10.73
CA ALA A 29 8.75 -0.41 -10.20
C ALA A 29 9.68 -1.28 -9.34
N VAL A 30 9.13 -2.14 -8.48
CA VAL A 30 9.95 -3.09 -7.69
C VAL A 30 10.67 -4.09 -8.60
N ARG A 31 9.98 -4.65 -9.60
CA ARG A 31 10.62 -5.53 -10.59
C ARG A 31 11.74 -4.83 -11.36
N TYR A 32 11.52 -3.56 -11.73
CA TYR A 32 12.54 -2.76 -12.40
C TYR A 32 13.78 -2.57 -11.54
N LEU A 33 13.62 -2.20 -10.27
CA LEU A 33 14.74 -2.07 -9.33
C LEU A 33 15.51 -3.38 -9.19
N ARG A 34 14.81 -4.49 -9.02
CA ARG A 34 15.43 -5.80 -8.86
C ARG A 34 16.17 -6.23 -10.12
N ALA A 35 15.60 -6.02 -11.30
CA ALA A 35 16.24 -6.31 -12.59
C ALA A 35 17.50 -5.46 -12.83
N HIS A 36 17.56 -4.26 -12.27
CA HIS A 36 18.66 -3.31 -12.46
C HIS A 36 19.51 -3.13 -11.20
N ALA A 37 19.47 -4.08 -10.27
CA ALA A 37 20.16 -4.00 -8.98
C ALA A 37 21.65 -3.68 -9.12
N GLY A 38 22.34 -4.30 -10.07
CA GLY A 38 23.76 -4.03 -10.35
C GLY A 38 24.01 -2.58 -10.81
N LYS A 39 23.14 -2.03 -11.67
CA LYS A 39 23.22 -0.64 -12.13
C LYS A 39 23.14 0.36 -10.98
N TYR A 40 22.25 0.12 -10.04
CA TYR A 40 22.00 1.02 -8.90
C TYR A 40 22.83 0.67 -7.67
N LYS A 41 23.63 -0.41 -7.74
CA LYS A 41 24.44 -0.93 -6.61
C LYS A 41 23.60 -1.20 -5.37
N ILE A 42 22.44 -1.79 -5.56
CA ILE A 42 21.52 -2.21 -4.48
C ILE A 42 21.50 -3.72 -4.33
N ASP A 43 21.14 -4.18 -3.16
CA ASP A 43 20.88 -5.59 -2.90
C ASP A 43 19.44 -5.92 -3.35
N PRO A 44 19.24 -6.81 -4.36
CA PRO A 44 17.91 -7.17 -4.85
C PRO A 44 17.03 -7.89 -3.82
N GLU A 45 17.65 -8.44 -2.78
CA GLU A 45 16.93 -9.12 -1.68
C GLU A 45 16.62 -8.19 -0.49
N ARG A 46 16.91 -6.89 -0.63
CA ARG A 46 16.71 -5.90 0.43
C ARG A 46 16.02 -4.64 -0.12
N ILE A 47 14.84 -4.82 -0.67
CA ILE A 47 14.00 -3.74 -1.20
C ILE A 47 12.85 -3.49 -0.21
N GLY A 48 12.75 -2.26 0.28
CA GLY A 48 11.63 -1.81 1.09
C GLY A 48 10.76 -0.80 0.36
N VAL A 49 9.53 -0.63 0.85
CA VAL A 49 8.59 0.38 0.33
C VAL A 49 8.17 1.33 1.45
N VAL A 50 8.00 2.59 1.11
CA VAL A 50 7.44 3.61 2.01
C VAL A 50 6.43 4.46 1.25
N GLY A 51 5.32 4.78 1.89
CA GLY A 51 4.31 5.65 1.30
C GLY A 51 3.51 6.39 2.33
N GLY A 52 3.05 7.61 1.99
CA GLY A 52 2.18 8.44 2.80
C GLY A 52 0.75 8.52 2.23
N SER A 53 -0.28 8.58 3.08
CA SER A 53 -1.69 8.74 2.69
C SER A 53 -2.14 7.70 1.64
N ALA A 54 -2.48 8.09 0.43
CA ALA A 54 -2.79 7.18 -0.67
C ALA A 54 -1.60 6.27 -1.02
N GLY A 55 -0.36 6.78 -0.94
CA GLY A 55 0.86 5.99 -1.09
C GLY A 55 1.05 4.98 0.03
N ALA A 56 0.58 5.26 1.24
CA ALA A 56 0.60 4.31 2.36
C ALA A 56 -0.30 3.10 2.08
N HIS A 57 -1.50 3.34 1.54
CA HIS A 57 -2.37 2.26 1.06
C HIS A 57 -1.66 1.40 0.01
N LEU A 58 -1.01 2.02 -0.99
CA LEU A 58 -0.26 1.30 -2.02
C LEU A 58 0.95 0.54 -1.45
N ALA A 59 1.66 1.13 -0.47
CA ALA A 59 2.77 0.45 0.21
C ALA A 59 2.30 -0.78 0.99
N GLY A 60 1.21 -0.66 1.74
CA GLY A 60 0.58 -1.78 2.43
C GLY A 60 0.09 -2.86 1.47
N LEU A 61 -0.59 -2.46 0.40
CA LEU A 61 -1.09 -3.39 -0.61
C LEU A 61 0.07 -4.11 -1.34
N LEU A 62 1.12 -3.39 -1.72
CA LEU A 62 2.31 -3.98 -2.33
C LEU A 62 2.96 -5.02 -1.41
N ALA A 63 3.05 -4.73 -0.12
CA ALA A 63 3.64 -5.63 0.88
C ALA A 63 2.83 -6.93 1.07
N THR A 64 1.51 -6.88 0.89
CA THR A 64 0.61 -8.02 1.17
C THR A 64 0.18 -8.80 -0.07
N THR A 65 0.45 -8.28 -1.29
CA THR A 65 -0.10 -8.85 -2.53
C THR A 65 0.92 -9.44 -3.49
N ALA A 66 2.15 -9.68 -3.04
CA ALA A 66 3.22 -10.23 -3.88
C ALA A 66 2.86 -11.56 -4.56
N LYS A 67 1.93 -12.33 -4.00
CA LYS A 67 1.46 -13.62 -4.57
C LYS A 67 0.19 -13.47 -5.43
N ILE A 68 -0.44 -12.30 -5.46
CA ILE A 68 -1.69 -12.07 -6.19
C ILE A 68 -1.40 -11.62 -7.61
N LYS A 69 -1.23 -12.58 -8.52
CA LYS A 69 -0.81 -12.35 -9.91
C LYS A 69 -1.65 -11.32 -10.68
N THR A 70 -2.94 -11.20 -10.37
CA THR A 70 -3.84 -10.22 -10.99
C THR A 70 -3.47 -8.77 -10.66
N LEU A 71 -2.74 -8.54 -9.55
CA LEU A 71 -2.25 -7.24 -9.13
C LEU A 71 -0.82 -6.92 -9.61
N HIS A 72 -0.13 -7.87 -10.25
CA HIS A 72 1.22 -7.63 -10.76
C HIS A 72 1.28 -6.80 -12.05
N GLY A 73 0.17 -6.72 -12.78
CA GLY A 73 0.10 -6.03 -14.05
C GLY A 73 0.99 -6.64 -15.15
N LYS A 74 1.04 -5.93 -16.28
CA LYS A 74 1.80 -6.37 -17.47
C LYS A 74 3.09 -5.56 -17.70
N GLY A 75 3.43 -4.64 -16.80
CA GLY A 75 4.66 -3.84 -16.86
C GLY A 75 5.92 -4.71 -16.89
N GLY A 76 7.02 -4.17 -17.42
CA GLY A 76 8.28 -4.88 -17.73
C GLY A 76 8.89 -5.70 -16.59
N ASN A 77 9.98 -6.40 -16.94
CA ASN A 77 10.79 -7.21 -16.01
C ASN A 77 10.00 -8.32 -15.30
N ARG A 78 9.09 -9.01 -16.02
CA ARG A 78 8.13 -9.97 -15.45
C ARG A 78 8.76 -11.24 -14.87
N ASP A 79 10.02 -11.51 -15.20
CA ASP A 79 10.78 -12.65 -14.68
C ASP A 79 11.37 -12.35 -13.29
N PHE A 80 11.24 -11.11 -12.82
CA PHE A 80 11.70 -10.69 -11.51
C PHE A 80 10.54 -10.60 -10.51
N SER A 81 10.81 -10.96 -9.24
CA SER A 81 9.84 -10.82 -8.15
C SER A 81 9.53 -9.34 -7.86
N SER A 82 8.29 -9.06 -7.48
CA SER A 82 7.88 -7.76 -6.94
C SER A 82 7.71 -7.77 -5.41
N GLU A 83 8.17 -8.82 -4.74
CA GLU A 83 8.18 -8.89 -3.27
C GLU A 83 9.06 -7.78 -2.68
N VAL A 84 8.62 -7.25 -1.53
CA VAL A 84 9.42 -6.32 -0.72
C VAL A 84 9.70 -6.94 0.64
N GLN A 85 10.81 -6.56 1.25
CA GLN A 85 11.29 -7.15 2.50
C GLN A 85 10.93 -6.32 3.74
N ALA A 86 10.38 -5.12 3.54
CA ALA A 86 9.83 -4.29 4.61
C ALA A 86 8.88 -3.24 4.01
N ALA A 87 7.91 -2.78 4.79
CA ALA A 87 7.04 -1.68 4.41
C ALA A 87 6.92 -0.64 5.53
N VAL A 88 6.76 0.63 5.13
CA VAL A 88 6.37 1.73 6.02
C VAL A 88 5.08 2.34 5.50
N VAL A 89 4.04 2.27 6.32
CA VAL A 89 2.69 2.77 6.04
C VAL A 89 2.48 4.04 6.87
N MET A 90 2.52 5.21 6.21
CA MET A 90 2.45 6.51 6.87
C MET A 90 1.06 7.13 6.66
N SER A 91 0.30 7.30 7.74
CA SER A 91 -0.95 8.07 7.73
C SER A 91 -1.99 7.59 6.68
N GLY A 92 -2.07 6.30 6.44
CA GLY A 92 -2.97 5.71 5.45
C GLY A 92 -3.67 4.44 5.89
N PRO A 93 -4.75 4.06 5.20
CA PRO A 93 -5.54 2.88 5.55
C PRO A 93 -4.89 1.60 5.02
N MET A 94 -5.06 0.51 5.77
CA MET A 94 -4.89 -0.86 5.28
C MET A 94 -6.24 -1.46 4.84
N GLU A 95 -7.31 -1.07 5.52
CA GLU A 95 -8.68 -1.50 5.24
C GLU A 95 -9.37 -0.56 4.25
N ILE A 96 -9.89 -1.12 3.17
CA ILE A 96 -10.56 -0.39 2.10
C ILE A 96 -12.01 -0.87 1.94
N SER A 97 -12.26 -2.15 2.14
CA SER A 97 -13.58 -2.77 1.98
C SER A 97 -14.51 -2.57 3.19
N THR A 98 -13.94 -2.12 4.29
CA THR A 98 -14.60 -1.80 5.56
C THR A 98 -14.13 -0.44 6.08
N GLY A 99 -14.62 -0.02 7.23
CA GLY A 99 -14.18 1.20 7.91
C GLY A 99 -14.42 2.48 7.13
N SER A 100 -13.63 3.51 7.43
CA SER A 100 -13.88 4.88 6.98
C SER A 100 -13.85 5.07 5.45
N VAL A 101 -13.09 4.27 4.71
CA VAL A 101 -13.04 4.37 3.23
C VAL A 101 -14.33 3.85 2.62
N ALA A 102 -14.78 2.67 3.07
CA ALA A 102 -16.04 2.07 2.63
C ALA A 102 -17.24 2.97 2.99
N GLU A 103 -17.31 3.45 4.23
CA GLU A 103 -18.36 4.35 4.71
C GLU A 103 -18.43 5.65 3.90
N ARG A 104 -17.28 6.28 3.66
CA ARG A 104 -17.23 7.48 2.82
C ARG A 104 -17.69 7.22 1.38
N SER A 105 -17.45 6.03 0.84
CA SER A 105 -17.96 5.68 -0.49
C SER A 105 -19.49 5.66 -0.56
N LEU A 106 -20.17 5.37 0.56
CA LEU A 106 -21.63 5.33 0.62
C LEU A 106 -22.27 6.69 0.92
N THR A 107 -21.51 7.60 1.55
CA THR A 107 -22.01 8.90 2.03
C THR A 107 -21.51 10.08 1.23
N ALA A 108 -20.55 9.88 0.32
CA ALA A 108 -19.96 10.96 -0.48
C ALA A 108 -21.00 11.60 -1.41
N LYS A 109 -21.15 12.90 -1.30
CA LYS A 109 -22.02 13.70 -2.20
C LYS A 109 -21.38 13.92 -3.58
N ASN A 110 -20.06 13.76 -3.70
CA ASN A 110 -19.32 13.95 -4.93
C ASN A 110 -18.73 12.61 -5.40
N PRO A 111 -19.20 12.05 -6.54
CA PRO A 111 -18.72 10.78 -7.07
C PRO A 111 -17.26 10.83 -7.60
N VAL A 112 -16.70 12.04 -7.77
CA VAL A 112 -15.30 12.23 -8.18
C VAL A 112 -14.35 12.17 -6.99
N ALA A 113 -14.89 12.23 -5.75
CA ALA A 113 -14.06 12.22 -4.56
C ALA A 113 -13.55 10.81 -4.24
N ASN A 114 -12.21 10.66 -4.21
CA ASN A 114 -11.54 9.54 -3.59
C ASN A 114 -11.81 8.13 -4.18
N ALA A 115 -12.16 7.18 -3.29
CA ALA A 115 -12.29 5.77 -3.59
C ALA A 115 -13.33 5.46 -4.69
N ILE A 116 -14.46 6.21 -4.76
CA ILE A 116 -15.51 5.98 -5.76
C ILE A 116 -14.95 6.14 -7.18
N PHE A 117 -14.19 7.20 -7.41
CA PHE A 117 -13.60 7.44 -8.72
C PHE A 117 -12.51 6.40 -9.05
N LEU A 118 -11.64 6.12 -8.09
CA LEU A 118 -10.57 5.13 -8.25
C LEU A 118 -11.11 3.72 -8.50
N PHE A 119 -12.12 3.30 -7.74
CA PHE A 119 -12.66 1.92 -7.81
C PHE A 119 -13.83 1.78 -8.78
N GLY A 120 -14.33 2.89 -9.33
CA GLY A 120 -15.38 2.90 -10.34
C GLY A 120 -16.78 2.69 -9.80
N GLY A 121 -17.02 2.97 -8.52
CA GLY A 121 -18.30 2.88 -7.83
C GLY A 121 -18.11 2.75 -6.33
N THR A 122 -19.22 2.72 -5.60
CA THR A 122 -19.27 2.54 -4.16
C THR A 122 -18.87 1.11 -3.74
N VAL A 123 -18.60 0.90 -2.47
CA VAL A 123 -18.32 -0.45 -1.92
C VAL A 123 -19.48 -1.43 -2.16
N LYS A 124 -20.73 -0.97 -2.21
CA LYS A 124 -21.90 -1.81 -2.52
C LYS A 124 -21.97 -2.19 -4.00
N GLU A 125 -21.58 -1.29 -4.91
CA GLU A 125 -21.61 -1.52 -6.36
C GLU A 125 -20.42 -2.35 -6.83
N LYS A 126 -19.26 -2.20 -6.18
CA LYS A 126 -17.98 -2.82 -6.56
C LYS A 126 -17.30 -3.58 -5.42
N PRO A 127 -18.02 -4.44 -4.67
CA PRO A 127 -17.46 -5.08 -3.47
C PRO A 127 -16.19 -5.90 -3.74
N GLY A 128 -16.11 -6.55 -4.90
CA GLY A 128 -14.93 -7.33 -5.30
C GLY A 128 -13.69 -6.46 -5.53
N VAL A 129 -13.86 -5.26 -6.09
CA VAL A 129 -12.77 -4.30 -6.32
C VAL A 129 -12.23 -3.77 -4.99
N TYR A 130 -13.13 -3.40 -4.07
CA TYR A 130 -12.75 -2.95 -2.73
C TYR A 130 -12.02 -4.03 -1.95
N LYS A 131 -12.50 -5.29 -1.97
CA LYS A 131 -11.81 -6.41 -1.34
C LYS A 131 -10.43 -6.68 -1.95
N LEU A 132 -10.30 -6.56 -3.27
CA LEU A 132 -9.02 -6.73 -3.94
C LEU A 132 -8.03 -5.61 -3.58
N ALA A 133 -8.51 -4.39 -3.33
CA ALA A 133 -7.71 -3.24 -2.89
C ALA A 133 -7.44 -3.21 -1.38
N ASP A 134 -8.01 -4.12 -0.61
CA ASP A 134 -7.94 -4.13 0.84
C ASP A 134 -6.69 -4.87 1.31
N ALA A 135 -5.65 -4.12 1.66
CA ALA A 135 -4.37 -4.70 2.08
C ALA A 135 -4.48 -5.58 3.34
N HIS A 136 -5.43 -5.27 4.23
CA HIS A 136 -5.68 -6.05 5.44
C HIS A 136 -6.12 -7.48 5.11
N LEU A 137 -6.99 -7.66 4.12
CA LEU A 137 -7.51 -8.97 3.72
C LEU A 137 -6.45 -9.89 3.09
N HIS A 138 -5.31 -9.35 2.71
CA HIS A 138 -4.21 -10.09 2.08
C HIS A 138 -3.04 -10.36 3.03
N ILE A 139 -3.15 -9.96 4.31
CA ILE A 139 -2.14 -10.27 5.32
C ILE A 139 -2.05 -11.79 5.51
N ASP A 140 -0.85 -12.32 5.39
CA ASP A 140 -0.55 -13.72 5.66
C ASP A 140 0.80 -13.87 6.39
N GLN A 141 1.20 -15.09 6.71
CA GLN A 141 2.47 -15.40 7.39
C GLN A 141 3.72 -15.01 6.60
N ASN A 142 3.60 -14.70 5.29
CA ASN A 142 4.69 -14.28 4.43
C ASN A 142 4.71 -12.75 4.23
N THR A 143 3.78 -12.04 4.84
CA THR A 143 3.78 -10.58 4.84
C THR A 143 5.07 -10.07 5.48
N PRO A 144 5.82 -9.17 4.86
CA PRO A 144 7.05 -8.64 5.43
C PRO A 144 6.77 -7.77 6.66
N PRO A 145 7.78 -7.45 7.48
CA PRO A 145 7.65 -6.49 8.57
C PRO A 145 7.03 -5.17 8.12
N ILE A 146 6.04 -4.67 8.87
CA ILE A 146 5.39 -3.40 8.59
C ILE A 146 5.52 -2.44 9.76
N LEU A 147 6.08 -1.25 9.48
CA LEU A 147 6.05 -0.11 10.39
C LEU A 147 4.87 0.79 10.01
N PHE A 148 4.00 1.05 10.98
CA PHE A 148 2.95 2.06 10.87
C PHE A 148 3.43 3.35 11.52
N GLN A 149 3.22 4.49 10.83
CA GLN A 149 3.55 5.80 11.35
C GLN A 149 2.37 6.76 11.19
N PHE A 150 2.01 7.43 12.28
CA PHE A 150 0.93 8.41 12.31
C PHE A 150 1.41 9.68 13.01
N GLY A 151 1.01 10.84 12.50
CA GLY A 151 1.37 12.14 13.04
C GLY A 151 0.19 12.83 13.70
N GLY A 152 0.51 13.72 14.64
CA GLY A 152 -0.39 14.75 15.17
C GLY A 152 -1.77 14.26 15.62
N THR A 153 -2.79 14.79 14.96
CA THR A 153 -4.21 14.55 15.26
C THR A 153 -4.82 13.36 14.52
N GLU A 154 -4.00 12.59 13.80
CA GLU A 154 -4.51 11.45 13.04
C GLU A 154 -4.87 10.27 13.96
N ASP A 155 -5.96 9.61 13.62
CA ASP A 155 -6.44 8.45 14.37
C ASP A 155 -5.75 7.15 13.90
N PRO A 156 -4.85 6.57 14.72
CA PRO A 156 -4.19 5.32 14.40
C PRO A 156 -5.07 4.08 14.61
N SER A 157 -6.29 4.25 15.13
CA SER A 157 -7.20 3.13 15.38
C SER A 157 -7.56 2.36 14.10
N LYS A 158 -7.57 3.07 12.97
CA LYS A 158 -7.87 2.51 11.63
C LYS A 158 -6.87 1.46 11.12
N VAL A 159 -5.71 1.29 11.76
CA VAL A 159 -4.75 0.23 11.42
C VAL A 159 -4.62 -0.83 12.51
N GLN A 160 -5.35 -0.69 13.62
CA GLN A 160 -5.30 -1.65 14.72
C GLN A 160 -5.72 -3.07 14.33
N PRO A 161 -6.76 -3.29 13.50
CA PRO A 161 -7.08 -4.64 13.03
C PRO A 161 -5.92 -5.29 12.27
N SER A 162 -5.25 -4.53 11.39
CA SER A 162 -4.09 -5.03 10.64
C SER A 162 -2.90 -5.33 11.55
N ILE A 163 -2.63 -4.48 12.55
CA ILE A 163 -1.60 -4.72 13.56
C ILE A 163 -1.91 -5.99 14.37
N ALA A 164 -3.17 -6.18 14.76
CA ALA A 164 -3.58 -7.36 15.50
C ALA A 164 -3.38 -8.65 14.70
N GLU A 165 -3.77 -8.65 13.42
CA GLU A 165 -3.60 -9.81 12.54
C GLU A 165 -2.11 -10.11 12.29
N LEU A 166 -1.28 -9.09 12.00
CA LEU A 166 0.18 -9.26 11.86
C LEU A 166 0.80 -9.88 13.11
N LYS A 167 0.45 -9.37 14.30
CA LYS A 167 0.94 -9.91 15.58
C LYS A 167 0.52 -11.36 15.79
N LYS A 168 -0.74 -11.69 15.50
CA LYS A 168 -1.28 -13.05 15.59
C LYS A 168 -0.51 -14.04 14.70
N LEU A 169 -0.06 -13.59 13.53
CA LEU A 169 0.74 -14.37 12.58
C LEU A 169 2.25 -14.37 12.90
N GLY A 170 2.68 -13.66 13.94
CA GLY A 170 4.09 -13.53 14.29
C GLY A 170 4.89 -12.63 13.35
N VAL A 171 4.22 -11.82 12.52
CA VAL A 171 4.87 -10.87 11.62
C VAL A 171 5.32 -9.64 12.42
N PRO A 172 6.61 -9.23 12.35
CA PRO A 172 7.09 -8.06 13.08
C PRO A 172 6.34 -6.80 12.64
N THR A 173 5.78 -6.10 13.62
CA THR A 173 5.05 -4.85 13.36
C THR A 173 5.23 -3.87 14.51
N GLN A 174 5.26 -2.58 14.18
CA GLN A 174 5.36 -1.49 15.15
C GLN A 174 4.45 -0.34 14.72
N LEU A 175 3.89 0.36 15.70
CA LEU A 175 3.18 1.62 15.52
C LEU A 175 4.00 2.74 16.17
N LEU A 176 4.33 3.77 15.39
CA LEU A 176 4.90 5.03 15.88
C LEU A 176 3.87 6.13 15.74
N THR A 177 3.66 6.88 16.81
CA THR A 177 2.81 8.08 16.82
C THR A 177 3.66 9.28 17.21
N HIS A 178 3.59 10.34 16.42
CA HIS A 178 4.28 11.60 16.68
C HIS A 178 3.23 12.69 16.98
N TYR A 179 3.24 13.21 18.20
CA TYR A 179 2.22 14.16 18.67
C TYR A 179 2.62 15.64 18.53
N GLU A 180 3.84 15.93 18.07
CA GLU A 180 4.38 17.28 18.21
C GLU A 180 3.96 18.28 17.13
N ASP A 181 3.54 17.90 15.92
CA ASP A 181 3.35 18.89 14.85
C ASP A 181 2.06 18.84 14.02
N GLY A 182 1.05 18.10 14.40
CA GLY A 182 -0.32 18.22 13.83
C GLY A 182 -0.45 18.18 12.30
N GLN A 183 0.59 17.80 11.57
CA GLN A 183 0.58 17.77 10.12
C GLN A 183 0.37 16.33 9.61
N HIS A 184 -0.46 16.23 8.58
CA HIS A 184 -0.62 15.01 7.80
C HIS A 184 0.69 14.71 7.08
N GLY A 185 1.27 13.52 7.30
CA GLY A 185 2.56 13.09 6.77
C GLY A 185 2.58 12.89 5.27
#